data_1840ff691d2f73c39cfc5fc93cbf55a9
#
_entry.id   1840ff691d2f73c39cfc5fc93cbf55a9
#
_cell.length_a   1.000
_cell.length_b   1.000
_cell.length_c   1.000
_cell.angle_alpha   90.00
_cell.angle_beta   90.00
_cell.angle_gamma   90.00
#
_symmetry.space_group_name_H-M   'P 1'
#
loop_
_entity.id
_entity.type
_entity.pdbx_description
1 polymer ?
#
loop_
_entity_poly.entity_id
_entity_poly.type
_entity_poly.pdbx_seq_one_letter_code
_entity_poly.pdbx_strand_id
1 'polypeptide(L)'
;MEGHSMASIRTGTDEPSSATASPRHPGTGRTPARARRPRQETVLRREEILRAAMTTFGAKGYYNGSLVEIAEQVGITHAGVLHHFGSKDQLLIEVLEYRDRADVAHLEGQQAPTGLDLFRHLVNTAQVNAGRPGIVQTYTVLSAESVTDDHPGQDWFRERYQTLRALVTESLGEVCEPDNPPTDAEIRSGAAAILAVMDGLQIQWLLEPDAVDRAGATAFAIEAILAAVVGGRSRRTVL
;
A
#
# COMPACT_ATOMS: atom_id res chain seq x y z
N MET A 1 41.40 -21.94 -12.96
CA MET A 1 42.48 -21.22 -12.27
C MET A 1 41.84 -20.72 -10.99
N GLU A 2 41.87 -21.50 -9.94
CA GLU A 2 42.89 -21.55 -8.88
C GLU A 2 42.96 -20.24 -8.11
N GLY A 3 42.91 -20.16 -6.79
CA GLY A 3 43.02 -21.15 -5.72
C GLY A 3 42.70 -20.48 -4.38
N HIS A 4 42.24 -21.22 -3.53
CA HIS A 4 42.73 -21.70 -2.24
C HIS A 4 43.59 -20.69 -1.42
N SER A 5 43.21 -20.42 -0.17
CA SER A 5 44.06 -20.76 0.96
C SER A 5 43.31 -20.80 2.29
N MET A 6 43.53 -21.93 2.92
CA MET A 6 43.18 -22.36 4.29
C MET A 6 44.07 -21.77 5.38
N ALA A 7 43.45 -21.72 6.55
CA ALA A 7 43.94 -22.22 7.89
C ALA A 7 45.13 -21.58 8.57
N SER A 8 44.99 -21.29 9.85
CA SER A 8 45.82 -21.93 10.85
C SER A 8 45.28 -21.80 12.29
N ILE A 9 45.12 -22.95 12.90
CA ILE A 9 44.81 -23.23 14.28
C ILE A 9 46.15 -23.07 15.08
N ARG A 10 46.13 -22.45 16.27
CA ARG A 10 47.15 -22.70 17.30
C ARG A 10 46.48 -22.83 18.67
N THR A 11 46.64 -23.98 19.22
CA THR A 11 46.45 -24.40 20.60
C THR A 11 47.63 -23.92 21.48
N GLY A 12 47.35 -23.52 22.71
CA GLY A 12 48.33 -23.27 23.75
C GLY A 12 47.68 -23.26 25.12
N THR A 13 47.82 -24.36 25.83
CA THR A 13 47.55 -24.59 27.24
C THR A 13 48.55 -23.89 28.12
N ASP A 14 48.11 -23.25 29.23
CA ASP A 14 48.76 -23.36 30.55
C ASP A 14 47.91 -22.67 31.64
N GLU A 15 47.63 -23.41 32.70
CA GLU A 15 47.16 -22.99 34.02
C GLU A 15 48.37 -23.09 35.00
N PRO A 16 48.23 -22.73 36.34
CA PRO A 16 47.42 -21.71 37.01
C PRO A 16 48.27 -20.84 37.97
N SER A 17 47.74 -19.73 38.48
CA SER A 17 48.27 -19.15 39.74
C SER A 17 47.17 -18.47 40.55
N SER A 18 47.05 -18.90 41.77
CA SER A 18 46.15 -18.49 42.84
C SER A 18 46.44 -17.10 43.40
N ALA A 19 45.41 -16.25 43.55
CA ALA A 19 45.40 -15.18 44.55
C ALA A 19 43.97 -14.75 44.92
N THR A 20 43.62 -15.03 46.14
CA THR A 20 42.70 -14.46 47.14
C THR A 20 41.66 -13.43 46.71
N ALA A 21 40.41 -13.82 46.98
CA ALA A 21 39.18 -13.04 46.85
C ALA A 21 39.01 -12.00 47.98
N SER A 22 38.51 -10.82 47.62
CA SER A 22 37.73 -9.93 48.51
C SER A 22 36.35 -9.68 47.87
N PRO A 23 35.26 -9.67 48.67
CA PRO A 23 33.91 -9.59 48.15
C PRO A 23 33.56 -8.15 47.75
N ARG A 24 33.20 -7.94 46.46
CA ARG A 24 32.60 -6.69 45.99
C ARG A 24 31.09 -6.84 45.99
N HIS A 25 30.41 -5.87 46.58
CA HIS A 25 28.95 -5.69 46.62
C HIS A 25 28.32 -5.81 45.22
N PRO A 26 27.07 -6.33 45.11
CA PRO A 26 26.35 -6.37 43.87
C PRO A 26 25.90 -4.96 43.48
N GLY A 27 26.53 -4.42 42.43
CA GLY A 27 26.10 -3.22 41.76
C GLY A 27 24.73 -3.47 41.11
N THR A 28 23.76 -2.70 41.54
CA THR A 28 22.40 -2.64 40.98
C THR A 28 22.44 -2.49 39.48
N GLY A 29 22.03 -3.54 38.75
CA GLY A 29 21.88 -3.52 37.31
C GLY A 29 20.83 -2.52 36.90
N ARG A 30 21.26 -1.40 36.30
CA ARG A 30 20.38 -0.47 35.61
C ARG A 30 19.93 -1.10 34.30
N THR A 31 18.69 -1.54 34.28
CA THR A 31 17.99 -2.02 33.11
C THR A 31 17.93 -0.91 32.06
N PRO A 32 18.27 -1.15 30.77
CA PRO A 32 18.19 -0.15 29.70
C PRO A 32 16.76 -0.04 29.16
N ALA A 33 15.82 0.44 29.97
CA ALA A 33 14.42 0.63 29.58
C ALA A 33 14.14 2.01 28.92
N ARG A 34 15.14 2.89 28.75
CA ARG A 34 14.91 4.30 28.38
C ARG A 34 15.16 4.63 26.91
N ALA A 35 15.72 3.72 26.10
CA ALA A 35 16.02 4.00 24.67
C ALA A 35 14.86 3.64 23.72
N ARG A 36 13.86 2.90 24.16
CA ARG A 36 12.70 2.50 23.31
C ARG A 36 11.58 3.55 23.23
N ARG A 37 11.37 4.37 24.25
CA ARG A 37 10.27 5.33 24.31
C ARG A 37 10.29 6.43 23.22
N PRO A 38 11.40 7.15 22.96
CA PRO A 38 11.39 8.25 21.98
C PRO A 38 11.08 7.79 20.55
N ARG A 39 11.59 6.63 20.12
CA ARG A 39 11.37 6.11 18.78
C ARG A 39 9.92 5.64 18.55
N GLN A 40 9.33 5.02 19.55
CA GLN A 40 7.94 4.58 19.49
C GLN A 40 6.96 5.77 19.50
N GLU A 41 7.26 6.79 20.30
CA GLU A 41 6.49 8.03 20.36
C GLU A 41 6.54 8.80 19.02
N THR A 42 7.70 8.82 18.36
CA THR A 42 7.87 9.40 17.02
C THR A 42 7.07 8.64 15.97
N VAL A 43 7.05 7.31 16.01
CA VAL A 43 6.26 6.49 15.07
C VAL A 43 4.76 6.76 15.23
N LEU A 44 4.26 6.75 16.46
CA LEU A 44 2.85 7.02 16.73
C LEU A 44 2.45 8.43 16.27
N ARG A 45 3.31 9.43 16.50
CA ARG A 45 3.06 10.80 16.06
C ARG A 45 3.01 10.92 14.53
N ARG A 46 3.90 10.22 13.82
CA ARG A 46 3.84 10.19 12.34
C ARG A 46 2.52 9.59 11.84
N GLU A 47 2.05 8.50 12.45
CA GLU A 47 0.75 7.92 12.12
C GLU A 47 -0.42 8.86 12.36
N GLU A 48 -0.43 9.60 13.48
CA GLU A 48 -1.46 10.59 13.77
C GLU A 48 -1.50 11.68 12.69
N ILE A 49 -0.33 12.18 12.27
CA ILE A 49 -0.22 13.19 11.20
C ILE A 49 -0.71 12.61 9.88
N LEU A 50 -0.34 11.38 9.51
CA LEU A 50 -0.79 10.73 8.28
C LEU A 50 -2.32 10.56 8.25
N ARG A 51 -2.95 10.19 9.36
CA ARG A 51 -4.43 10.08 9.45
C ARG A 51 -5.11 11.44 9.29
N ALA A 52 -4.59 12.48 9.95
CA ALA A 52 -5.09 13.84 9.82
C ALA A 52 -4.92 14.37 8.39
N ALA A 53 -3.75 14.14 7.79
CA ALA A 53 -3.46 14.53 6.41
C ALA A 53 -4.36 13.80 5.41
N MET A 54 -4.59 12.49 5.59
CA MET A 54 -5.52 11.71 4.79
C MET A 54 -6.93 12.28 4.85
N THR A 55 -7.42 12.64 6.04
CA THR A 55 -8.74 13.26 6.22
C THR A 55 -8.81 14.63 5.51
N THR A 56 -7.79 15.47 5.69
CA THR A 56 -7.74 16.82 5.12
C THR A 56 -7.63 16.79 3.59
N PHE A 57 -6.74 15.96 3.04
CA PHE A 57 -6.58 15.82 1.58
C PHE A 57 -7.79 15.13 0.94
N GLY A 58 -8.40 14.16 1.61
CA GLY A 58 -9.63 13.53 1.13
C GLY A 58 -10.82 14.50 1.06
N ALA A 59 -10.92 15.43 1.99
CA ALA A 59 -12.01 16.41 2.03
C ALA A 59 -11.80 17.62 1.13
N LYS A 60 -10.56 18.06 0.91
CA LYS A 60 -10.25 19.37 0.29
C LYS A 60 -9.33 19.26 -0.94
N GLY A 61 -8.84 18.05 -1.24
CA GLY A 61 -7.78 17.84 -2.21
C GLY A 61 -6.40 18.25 -1.69
N TYR A 62 -5.40 17.99 -2.52
CA TYR A 62 -4.02 18.34 -2.18
C TYR A 62 -3.83 19.86 -2.12
N TYR A 63 -4.26 20.59 -3.16
CA TYR A 63 -3.96 22.03 -3.26
C TYR A 63 -4.58 22.84 -2.11
N ASN A 64 -5.83 22.54 -1.73
CA ASN A 64 -6.54 23.27 -0.67
C ASN A 64 -6.29 22.70 0.74
N GLY A 65 -5.74 21.50 0.86
CA GLY A 65 -5.37 20.91 2.15
C GLY A 65 -4.24 21.69 2.80
N SER A 66 -4.44 22.16 4.04
CA SER A 66 -3.48 23.01 4.76
C SER A 66 -2.66 22.22 5.77
N LEU A 67 -1.32 22.39 5.74
CA LEU A 67 -0.43 21.82 6.78
C LEU A 67 -0.71 22.43 8.16
N VAL A 68 -1.20 23.68 8.22
CA VAL A 68 -1.60 24.33 9.48
C VAL A 68 -2.80 23.59 10.08
N GLU A 69 -3.82 23.33 9.26
CA GLU A 69 -5.01 22.59 9.69
C GLU A 69 -4.65 21.17 10.14
N ILE A 70 -3.78 20.47 9.42
CA ILE A 70 -3.29 19.14 9.81
C ILE A 70 -2.57 19.20 11.16
N ALA A 71 -1.71 20.22 11.36
CA ALA A 71 -0.99 20.43 12.60
C ALA A 71 -1.92 20.67 13.79
N GLU A 72 -2.96 21.51 13.60
CA GLU A 72 -3.98 21.81 14.61
C GLU A 72 -4.76 20.54 15.02
N GLN A 73 -5.14 19.68 14.06
CA GLN A 73 -5.86 18.43 14.33
C GLN A 73 -5.07 17.49 15.25
N VAL A 74 -3.75 17.48 15.15
CA VAL A 74 -2.89 16.60 15.96
C VAL A 74 -2.20 17.30 17.13
N GLY A 75 -2.53 18.59 17.37
CA GLY A 75 -2.02 19.35 18.51
C GLY A 75 -0.53 19.67 18.45
N ILE A 76 0.02 19.90 17.25
CA ILE A 76 1.42 20.31 17.03
C ILE A 76 1.49 21.58 16.19
N THR A 77 2.70 22.11 16.01
CA THR A 77 2.91 23.26 15.13
C THR A 77 3.09 22.84 13.67
N HIS A 78 2.83 23.74 12.71
CA HIS A 78 3.17 23.56 11.30
C HIS A 78 4.64 23.14 11.10
N ALA A 79 5.58 23.78 11.82
CA ALA A 79 6.99 23.38 11.79
C ALA A 79 7.21 21.96 12.31
N GLY A 80 6.37 21.49 13.25
CA GLY A 80 6.39 20.10 13.72
C GLY A 80 6.01 19.12 12.62
N VAL A 81 4.99 19.41 11.81
CA VAL A 81 4.63 18.57 10.65
C VAL A 81 5.79 18.51 9.65
N LEU A 82 6.36 19.68 9.29
CA LEU A 82 7.51 19.73 8.38
C LEU A 82 8.76 19.02 8.94
N HIS A 83 8.96 19.03 10.26
CA HIS A 83 10.05 18.27 10.89
C HIS A 83 9.89 16.77 10.66
N HIS A 84 8.66 16.25 10.64
CA HIS A 84 8.38 14.83 10.39
C HIS A 84 8.42 14.42 8.92
N PHE A 85 8.02 15.29 7.99
CA PHE A 85 7.79 14.92 6.59
C PHE A 85 8.59 15.75 5.57
N GLY A 86 9.25 16.83 6.00
CA GLY A 86 10.06 17.69 5.15
C GLY A 86 9.24 18.67 4.31
N SER A 87 8.26 18.20 3.54
CA SER A 87 7.41 19.04 2.69
C SER A 87 5.97 18.55 2.66
N LYS A 88 5.05 19.35 2.10
CA LYS A 88 3.67 18.97 1.84
C LYS A 88 3.59 17.85 0.77
N ASP A 89 4.47 17.90 -0.24
CA ASP A 89 4.54 16.90 -1.30
C ASP A 89 4.98 15.55 -0.74
N GLN A 90 6.01 15.55 0.12
CA GLN A 90 6.45 14.32 0.77
C GLN A 90 5.37 13.74 1.69
N LEU A 91 4.64 14.60 2.41
CA LEU A 91 3.50 14.16 3.22
C LEU A 91 2.41 13.54 2.35
N LEU A 92 2.12 14.11 1.17
CA LEU A 92 1.17 13.52 0.22
C LEU A 92 1.59 12.10 -0.19
N ILE A 93 2.84 11.93 -0.62
CA ILE A 93 3.33 10.61 -1.04
C ILE A 93 3.22 9.60 0.11
N GLU A 94 3.61 9.98 1.32
CA GLU A 94 3.50 9.10 2.48
C GLU A 94 2.03 8.79 2.88
N VAL A 95 1.09 9.70 2.63
CA VAL A 95 -0.36 9.43 2.78
C VAL A 95 -0.83 8.38 1.79
N LEU A 96 -0.41 8.47 0.52
CA LEU A 96 -0.75 7.49 -0.51
C LEU A 96 -0.16 6.10 -0.18
N GLU A 97 1.09 6.04 0.25
CA GLU A 97 1.73 4.80 0.71
C GLU A 97 1.06 4.23 1.97
N TYR A 98 0.68 5.08 2.93
CA TYR A 98 -0.03 4.66 4.13
C TYR A 98 -1.38 4.03 3.79
N ARG A 99 -2.11 4.63 2.87
CA ARG A 99 -3.38 4.11 2.34
C ARG A 99 -3.19 2.75 1.68
N ASP A 100 -2.16 2.59 0.84
CA ASP A 100 -1.88 1.34 0.15
C ASP A 100 -1.52 0.22 1.12
N ARG A 101 -0.67 0.50 2.10
CA ARG A 101 -0.38 -0.48 3.16
C ARG A 101 -1.64 -0.91 3.90
N ALA A 102 -2.58 0.00 4.14
CA ALA A 102 -3.85 -0.34 4.79
C ALA A 102 -4.74 -1.26 3.94
N ASP A 103 -4.66 -1.17 2.61
CA ASP A 103 -5.43 -2.05 1.71
C ASP A 103 -4.87 -3.48 1.65
N VAL A 104 -3.56 -3.64 1.79
CA VAL A 104 -2.89 -4.95 1.72
C VAL A 104 -2.51 -5.51 3.10
N ALA A 105 -2.82 -4.83 4.19
CA ALA A 105 -2.44 -5.25 5.54
C ALA A 105 -2.91 -6.66 5.91
N HIS A 106 -4.04 -7.12 5.34
CA HIS A 106 -4.54 -8.48 5.54
C HIS A 106 -3.76 -9.56 4.77
N LEU A 107 -2.86 -9.16 3.86
CA LEU A 107 -1.97 -10.05 3.10
C LEU A 107 -0.57 -10.15 3.73
N GLU A 108 -0.33 -9.48 4.88
CA GLU A 108 0.99 -9.51 5.52
C GLU A 108 1.47 -10.96 5.76
N GLY A 109 2.65 -11.27 5.21
CA GLY A 109 3.24 -12.61 5.27
C GLY A 109 2.73 -13.61 4.25
N GLN A 110 1.83 -13.22 3.34
CA GLN A 110 1.35 -14.04 2.22
C GLN A 110 1.96 -13.54 0.90
N GLN A 111 2.05 -14.44 -0.09
CA GLN A 111 2.38 -14.03 -1.45
C GLN A 111 1.24 -13.20 -2.04
N ALA A 112 1.57 -12.24 -2.91
CA ALA A 112 0.57 -11.50 -3.66
C ALA A 112 -0.31 -12.50 -4.44
N PRO A 113 -1.65 -12.38 -4.38
CA PRO A 113 -2.53 -13.29 -5.10
C PRO A 113 -2.37 -13.12 -6.61
N THR A 114 -2.43 -14.23 -7.35
CA THR A 114 -2.42 -14.28 -8.82
C THR A 114 -3.61 -15.08 -9.36
N GLY A 115 -3.80 -15.09 -10.66
CA GLY A 115 -4.90 -15.79 -11.30
C GLY A 115 -6.27 -15.43 -10.73
N LEU A 116 -7.12 -16.41 -10.51
CA LEU A 116 -8.47 -16.19 -9.93
C LEU A 116 -8.44 -15.61 -8.51
N ASP A 117 -7.40 -15.88 -7.73
CA ASP A 117 -7.31 -15.37 -6.38
C ASP A 117 -7.06 -13.86 -6.33
N LEU A 118 -6.42 -13.30 -7.36
CA LEU A 118 -6.34 -11.84 -7.50
C LEU A 118 -7.74 -11.23 -7.68
N PHE A 119 -8.58 -11.78 -8.54
CA PHE A 119 -9.94 -11.24 -8.76
C PHE A 119 -10.82 -11.35 -7.52
N ARG A 120 -10.72 -12.45 -6.77
CA ARG A 120 -11.36 -12.59 -5.45
C ARG A 120 -10.86 -11.54 -4.46
N HIS A 121 -9.54 -11.28 -4.47
CA HIS A 121 -8.94 -10.25 -3.64
C HIS A 121 -9.45 -8.84 -4.00
N LEU A 122 -9.59 -8.51 -5.28
CA LEU A 122 -10.13 -7.22 -5.73
C LEU A 122 -11.58 -7.01 -5.25
N VAL A 123 -12.44 -8.02 -5.37
CA VAL A 123 -13.82 -7.99 -4.85
C VAL A 123 -13.82 -7.84 -3.32
N ASN A 124 -13.00 -8.59 -2.60
CA ASN A 124 -12.87 -8.48 -1.15
C ASN A 124 -12.39 -7.08 -0.73
N THR A 125 -11.44 -6.50 -1.46
CA THR A 125 -10.97 -5.12 -1.22
C THR A 125 -12.12 -4.11 -1.39
N ALA A 126 -12.98 -4.28 -2.41
CA ALA A 126 -14.18 -3.46 -2.55
C ALA A 126 -15.13 -3.61 -1.36
N GLN A 127 -15.33 -4.83 -0.85
CA GLN A 127 -16.15 -5.11 0.33
C GLN A 127 -15.60 -4.48 1.61
N VAL A 128 -14.33 -4.70 1.91
CA VAL A 128 -13.66 -4.15 3.10
C VAL A 128 -13.68 -2.62 3.09
N ASN A 129 -13.45 -2.02 1.93
CA ASN A 129 -13.42 -0.58 1.77
C ASN A 129 -14.82 0.08 1.84
N ALA A 130 -15.91 -0.69 1.78
CA ALA A 130 -17.26 -0.17 2.07
C ALA A 130 -17.39 0.31 3.53
N GLY A 131 -16.62 -0.26 4.45
CA GLY A 131 -16.54 0.21 5.85
C GLY A 131 -15.53 1.34 6.09
N ARG A 132 -14.86 1.85 5.04
CA ARG A 132 -13.72 2.77 5.16
C ARG A 132 -13.84 3.97 4.19
N PRO A 133 -14.95 4.74 4.25
CA PRO A 133 -15.25 5.78 3.24
C PRO A 133 -14.14 6.85 3.13
N GLY A 134 -13.51 7.24 4.23
CA GLY A 134 -12.42 8.23 4.21
C GLY A 134 -11.19 7.78 3.41
N ILE A 135 -10.84 6.49 3.46
CA ILE A 135 -9.75 5.92 2.66
C ILE A 135 -10.09 5.95 1.17
N VAL A 136 -11.32 5.56 0.82
CA VAL A 136 -11.81 5.56 -0.56
C VAL A 136 -11.88 6.98 -1.09
N GLN A 137 -12.45 7.93 -0.33
CA GLN A 137 -12.55 9.33 -0.70
C GLN A 137 -11.18 9.95 -0.97
N THR A 138 -10.22 9.73 -0.07
CA THR A 138 -8.85 10.24 -0.23
C THR A 138 -8.24 9.77 -1.54
N TYR A 139 -8.33 8.48 -1.84
CA TYR A 139 -7.80 7.94 -3.09
C TYR A 139 -8.51 8.53 -4.32
N THR A 140 -9.85 8.57 -4.31
CA THR A 140 -10.66 9.08 -5.41
C THR A 140 -10.35 10.55 -5.71
N VAL A 141 -10.29 11.40 -4.69
CA VAL A 141 -9.99 12.83 -4.86
C VAL A 141 -8.57 13.03 -5.38
N LEU A 142 -7.59 12.41 -4.73
CA LEU A 142 -6.19 12.60 -5.11
C LEU A 142 -5.84 11.98 -6.46
N SER A 143 -6.46 10.85 -6.85
CA SER A 143 -6.27 10.28 -8.19
C SER A 143 -6.83 11.20 -9.29
N ALA A 144 -8.00 11.81 -9.05
CA ALA A 144 -8.58 12.76 -9.98
C ALA A 144 -7.74 14.06 -10.11
N GLU A 145 -7.24 14.61 -8.99
CA GLU A 145 -6.36 15.77 -9.02
C GLU A 145 -5.02 15.47 -9.73
N SER A 146 -4.50 14.23 -9.59
CA SER A 146 -3.20 13.84 -10.16
C SER A 146 -3.13 13.85 -11.67
N VAL A 147 -4.26 13.97 -12.38
CA VAL A 147 -4.28 14.12 -13.84
C VAL A 147 -3.94 15.55 -14.30
N THR A 148 -3.91 16.51 -13.37
CA THR A 148 -3.49 17.89 -13.66
C THR A 148 -1.98 18.01 -13.72
N ASP A 149 -1.49 18.93 -14.57
CA ASP A 149 -0.06 19.18 -14.72
C ASP A 149 0.58 19.59 -13.39
N ASP A 150 1.81 19.18 -13.18
CA ASP A 150 2.64 19.50 -12.01
C ASP A 150 2.07 19.04 -10.65
N HIS A 151 1.07 18.14 -10.64
CA HIS A 151 0.59 17.57 -9.37
C HIS A 151 1.63 16.62 -8.77
N PRO A 152 2.06 16.80 -7.50
CA PRO A 152 3.16 16.04 -6.91
C PRO A 152 2.87 14.53 -6.76
N GLY A 153 1.61 14.11 -6.80
CA GLY A 153 1.20 12.71 -6.80
C GLY A 153 1.15 12.05 -8.18
N GLN A 154 1.38 12.79 -9.29
CA GLN A 154 1.16 12.28 -10.64
C GLN A 154 2.02 11.05 -10.96
N ASP A 155 3.33 11.10 -10.64
CA ASP A 155 4.23 9.98 -10.90
C ASP A 155 3.87 8.76 -10.06
N TRP A 156 3.52 8.97 -8.78
CA TRP A 156 3.08 7.90 -7.91
C TRP A 156 1.83 7.18 -8.48
N PHE A 157 0.80 7.92 -8.94
CA PHE A 157 -0.39 7.32 -9.55
C PHE A 157 -0.09 6.65 -10.88
N ARG A 158 0.82 7.22 -11.70
CA ARG A 158 1.26 6.60 -12.95
C ARG A 158 1.89 5.23 -12.70
N GLU A 159 2.83 5.14 -11.78
CA GLU A 159 3.51 3.89 -11.41
C GLU A 159 2.51 2.89 -10.80
N ARG A 160 1.61 3.36 -9.95
CA ARG A 160 0.56 2.52 -9.37
C ARG A 160 -0.33 1.88 -10.42
N TYR A 161 -0.87 2.67 -11.35
CA TYR A 161 -1.70 2.13 -12.44
C TYR A 161 -0.91 1.22 -13.39
N GLN A 162 0.36 1.48 -13.62
CA GLN A 162 1.23 0.58 -14.38
C GLN A 162 1.35 -0.78 -13.68
N THR A 163 1.67 -0.78 -12.39
CA THR A 163 1.79 -1.99 -11.58
C THR A 163 0.49 -2.78 -11.51
N LEU A 164 -0.64 -2.11 -11.24
CA LEU A 164 -1.95 -2.76 -11.18
C LEU A 164 -2.35 -3.37 -12.53
N ARG A 165 -2.16 -2.62 -13.65
CA ARG A 165 -2.44 -3.16 -14.98
C ARG A 165 -1.57 -4.37 -15.32
N ALA A 166 -0.29 -4.35 -14.97
CA ALA A 166 0.60 -5.50 -15.17
C ALA A 166 0.12 -6.73 -14.39
N LEU A 167 -0.19 -6.57 -13.11
CA LEU A 167 -0.67 -7.64 -12.24
C LEU A 167 -1.98 -8.27 -12.75
N VAL A 168 -2.95 -7.42 -13.13
CA VAL A 168 -4.24 -7.88 -13.66
C VAL A 168 -4.07 -8.53 -15.04
N THR A 169 -3.18 -8.00 -15.90
CA THR A 169 -2.86 -8.59 -17.21
C THR A 169 -2.26 -9.99 -17.06
N GLU A 170 -1.29 -10.17 -16.17
CA GLU A 170 -0.68 -11.45 -15.87
C GLU A 170 -1.71 -12.46 -15.36
N SER A 171 -2.52 -12.06 -14.37
CA SER A 171 -3.56 -12.91 -13.80
C SER A 171 -4.68 -13.27 -14.80
N LEU A 172 -5.02 -12.37 -15.73
CA LEU A 172 -5.92 -12.70 -16.85
C LEU A 172 -5.30 -13.75 -17.77
N GLY A 173 -3.99 -13.63 -18.08
CA GLY A 173 -3.28 -14.64 -18.88
C GLY A 173 -3.26 -16.02 -18.24
N GLU A 174 -3.07 -16.08 -16.91
CA GLU A 174 -3.05 -17.34 -16.15
C GLU A 174 -4.38 -18.12 -16.17
N VAL A 175 -5.51 -17.42 -16.29
CA VAL A 175 -6.86 -18.03 -16.27
C VAL A 175 -7.40 -18.33 -17.65
N CYS A 176 -6.70 -17.98 -18.72
CA CYS A 176 -7.11 -18.22 -20.10
C CYS A 176 -6.85 -19.69 -20.51
N GLU A 177 -7.77 -20.23 -21.32
CA GLU A 177 -7.61 -21.59 -21.87
C GLU A 177 -6.49 -21.62 -22.94
N PRO A 178 -5.55 -22.59 -22.89
CA PRO A 178 -4.43 -22.66 -23.81
C PRO A 178 -4.86 -22.88 -25.29
N ASP A 179 -6.00 -23.55 -25.50
CA ASP A 179 -6.47 -23.94 -26.84
C ASP A 179 -7.08 -22.78 -27.66
N ASN A 180 -7.50 -21.71 -26.98
CA ASN A 180 -8.05 -20.52 -27.63
C ASN A 180 -7.69 -19.24 -26.87
N PRO A 181 -6.40 -18.87 -26.80
CA PRO A 181 -5.96 -17.74 -26.02
C PRO A 181 -6.51 -16.44 -26.61
N PRO A 182 -6.92 -15.47 -25.77
CA PRO A 182 -7.20 -14.12 -26.21
C PRO A 182 -5.93 -13.45 -26.73
N THR A 183 -6.10 -12.43 -27.55
CA THR A 183 -4.99 -11.58 -27.96
C THR A 183 -4.44 -10.75 -26.80
N ASP A 184 -3.18 -10.37 -26.83
CA ASP A 184 -2.58 -9.46 -25.86
C ASP A 184 -3.37 -8.13 -25.72
N ALA A 185 -3.98 -7.66 -26.82
CA ALA A 185 -4.78 -6.46 -26.83
C ALA A 185 -6.07 -6.65 -26.02
N GLU A 186 -6.72 -7.80 -26.12
CA GLU A 186 -7.92 -8.14 -25.36
C GLU A 186 -7.61 -8.28 -23.86
N ILE A 187 -6.51 -8.93 -23.51
CA ILE A 187 -6.07 -9.06 -22.12
C ILE A 187 -5.79 -7.67 -21.52
N ARG A 188 -5.01 -6.83 -22.23
CA ARG A 188 -4.71 -5.46 -21.76
C ARG A 188 -5.97 -4.60 -21.63
N SER A 189 -6.92 -4.74 -22.57
CA SER A 189 -8.18 -4.02 -22.51
C SER A 189 -9.05 -4.48 -21.34
N GLY A 190 -9.10 -5.80 -21.09
CA GLY A 190 -9.76 -6.38 -19.92
C GLY A 190 -9.19 -5.88 -18.61
N ALA A 191 -7.85 -5.86 -18.50
CA ALA A 191 -7.17 -5.34 -17.31
C ALA A 191 -7.50 -3.86 -17.07
N ALA A 192 -7.44 -3.02 -18.11
CA ALA A 192 -7.79 -1.60 -17.98
C ALA A 192 -9.26 -1.41 -17.61
N ALA A 193 -10.19 -2.22 -18.18
CA ALA A 193 -11.62 -2.15 -17.90
C ALA A 193 -11.94 -2.53 -16.45
N ILE A 194 -11.29 -3.56 -15.89
CA ILE A 194 -11.47 -3.95 -14.47
C ILE A 194 -11.12 -2.77 -13.55
N LEU A 195 -9.96 -2.16 -13.74
CA LEU A 195 -9.54 -1.02 -12.92
C LEU A 195 -10.48 0.18 -13.10
N ALA A 196 -10.86 0.49 -14.33
CA ALA A 196 -11.78 1.61 -14.62
C ALA A 196 -13.16 1.43 -13.97
N VAL A 197 -13.69 0.21 -13.95
CA VAL A 197 -14.96 -0.09 -13.27
C VAL A 197 -14.81 0.08 -11.76
N MET A 198 -13.74 -0.42 -11.16
CA MET A 198 -13.49 -0.27 -9.72
C MET A 198 -13.38 1.20 -9.32
N ASP A 199 -12.66 2.01 -10.09
CA ASP A 199 -12.51 3.46 -9.82
C ASP A 199 -13.84 4.20 -10.02
N GLY A 200 -14.59 3.88 -11.08
CA GLY A 200 -15.91 4.48 -11.33
C GLY A 200 -16.94 4.14 -10.25
N LEU A 201 -16.95 2.90 -9.77
CA LEU A 201 -17.84 2.47 -8.69
C LEU A 201 -17.52 3.13 -7.35
N GLN A 202 -16.25 3.48 -7.08
CA GLN A 202 -15.88 4.26 -5.89
C GLN A 202 -16.53 5.64 -5.90
N ILE A 203 -16.54 6.33 -7.04
CA ILE A 203 -17.15 7.65 -7.19
C ILE A 203 -18.65 7.56 -6.95
N GLN A 204 -19.35 6.64 -7.65
CA GLN A 204 -20.79 6.47 -7.52
C GLN A 204 -21.19 6.13 -6.07
N TRP A 205 -20.48 5.20 -5.45
CA TRP A 205 -20.74 4.81 -4.07
C TRP A 205 -20.49 5.95 -3.07
N LEU A 206 -19.45 6.78 -3.27
CA LEU A 206 -19.20 7.94 -2.39
C LEU A 206 -20.30 8.99 -2.49
N LEU A 207 -20.95 9.12 -3.67
CA LEU A 207 -22.05 10.05 -3.88
C LEU A 207 -23.37 9.50 -3.32
N GLU A 208 -23.64 8.21 -3.50
CA GLU A 208 -24.89 7.55 -3.10
C GLU A 208 -24.59 6.16 -2.49
N PRO A 209 -24.13 6.10 -1.22
CA PRO A 209 -23.70 4.84 -0.59
C PRO A 209 -24.79 3.77 -0.52
N ASP A 210 -26.07 4.18 -0.37
CA ASP A 210 -27.21 3.28 -0.25
C ASP A 210 -27.74 2.81 -1.61
N ALA A 211 -27.37 3.48 -2.71
CA ALA A 211 -27.83 3.14 -4.07
C ALA A 211 -26.87 2.17 -4.78
N VAL A 212 -25.61 2.11 -4.37
CA VAL A 212 -24.57 1.35 -5.08
C VAL A 212 -24.00 0.25 -4.20
N ASP A 213 -24.36 -0.99 -4.47
CA ASP A 213 -23.62 -2.16 -3.96
C ASP A 213 -22.27 -2.27 -4.68
N ARG A 214 -21.28 -1.60 -4.14
CA ARG A 214 -19.95 -1.52 -4.75
C ARG A 214 -19.28 -2.89 -4.89
N ALA A 215 -19.41 -3.77 -3.89
CA ALA A 215 -18.79 -5.09 -3.93
C ALA A 215 -19.48 -6.01 -4.95
N GLY A 216 -20.82 -6.06 -4.92
CA GLY A 216 -21.60 -6.85 -5.88
C GLY A 216 -21.43 -6.35 -7.31
N ALA A 217 -21.43 -5.03 -7.54
CA ALA A 217 -21.19 -4.45 -8.87
C ALA A 217 -19.74 -4.71 -9.35
N THR A 218 -18.75 -4.68 -8.47
CA THR A 218 -17.36 -5.04 -8.79
C THR A 218 -17.28 -6.52 -9.19
N ALA A 219 -17.89 -7.42 -8.41
CA ALA A 219 -17.90 -8.85 -8.71
C ALA A 219 -18.54 -9.12 -10.07
N PHE A 220 -19.74 -8.57 -10.31
CA PHE A 220 -20.46 -8.69 -11.58
C PHE A 220 -19.62 -8.23 -12.77
N ALA A 221 -18.98 -7.06 -12.67
CA ALA A 221 -18.17 -6.54 -13.76
C ALA A 221 -16.90 -7.38 -14.02
N ILE A 222 -16.21 -7.82 -12.97
CA ILE A 222 -15.04 -8.70 -13.10
C ILE A 222 -15.45 -10.03 -13.75
N GLU A 223 -16.54 -10.67 -13.30
CA GLU A 223 -17.04 -11.92 -13.88
C GLU A 223 -17.43 -11.77 -15.34
N ALA A 224 -18.09 -10.66 -15.71
CA ALA A 224 -18.46 -10.36 -17.09
C ALA A 224 -17.22 -10.16 -17.99
N ILE A 225 -16.19 -9.47 -17.48
CA ILE A 225 -14.93 -9.25 -18.22
C ILE A 225 -14.16 -10.57 -18.34
N LEU A 226 -14.08 -11.36 -17.27
CA LEU A 226 -13.47 -12.70 -17.30
C LEU A 226 -14.17 -13.57 -18.34
N ALA A 227 -15.50 -13.64 -18.34
CA ALA A 227 -16.25 -14.43 -19.33
C ALA A 227 -16.00 -13.94 -20.77
N ALA A 228 -15.86 -12.64 -20.98
CA ALA A 228 -15.59 -12.06 -22.30
C ALA A 228 -14.15 -12.33 -22.78
N VAL A 229 -13.18 -12.33 -21.88
CA VAL A 229 -11.76 -12.53 -22.21
C VAL A 229 -11.42 -14.02 -22.29
N VAL A 230 -11.84 -14.82 -21.31
CA VAL A 230 -11.51 -16.25 -21.19
C VAL A 230 -12.40 -17.13 -22.05
N GLY A 231 -13.70 -16.87 -22.06
CA GLY A 231 -14.71 -17.73 -22.72
C GLY A 231 -14.78 -17.61 -24.24
N GLY A 232 -13.86 -16.88 -24.89
CA GLY A 232 -13.71 -16.81 -26.35
C GLY A 232 -15.01 -16.63 -27.11
N ARG A 233 -15.47 -15.39 -27.19
CA ARG A 233 -16.28 -14.83 -28.32
C ARG A 233 -17.58 -15.47 -28.74
N SER A 234 -18.62 -14.99 -28.22
CA SER A 234 -19.74 -14.55 -29.07
C SER A 234 -19.71 -13.01 -29.11
N ARG A 235 -18.96 -12.44 -30.05
CA ARG A 235 -18.89 -10.97 -30.20
C ARG A 235 -20.21 -10.46 -30.71
N ARG A 236 -21.01 -9.85 -29.86
CA ARG A 236 -21.84 -8.73 -30.25
C ARG A 236 -20.95 -7.50 -30.28
N THR A 237 -20.47 -7.12 -31.46
CA THR A 237 -19.67 -5.91 -31.62
C THR A 237 -20.54 -4.69 -31.33
N VAL A 238 -20.04 -3.78 -30.55
CA VAL A 238 -20.64 -2.46 -30.30
C VAL A 238 -20.21 -1.48 -31.40
N LEU A 239 -19.25 -1.89 -32.25
CA LEU A 239 -18.72 -1.16 -33.41
C LEU A 239 -18.98 -1.93 -34.67
#